data_d850d9824539f26f7b224442211b7fe4
#
_entry.id   d850d9824539f26f7b224442211b7fe4
#
_cell.length_a   1.000
_cell.length_b   1.000
_cell.length_c   1.000
_cell.angle_alpha   90.00
_cell.angle_beta   90.00
_cell.angle_gamma   90.00
#
_symmetry.space_group_name_H-M   'P 1'
#
loop_
_entity.id
_entity.type
_entity.pdbx_description
1 polymer ?
#
loop_
_entity_poly.entity_id
_entity_poly.type
_entity_poly.pdbx_seq_one_letter_code
_entity_poly.pdbx_strand_id
1 'polypeptide(L)'
;AALETLDLAARAILNRGEKVLIPEPCFVAYAPLVKLAGGEPVIIVTDVKNGFKLTPEQIRKSYTKGAKALLINYPCNPTGASYDKKELAAIARMVKKLGLLLISDEVYDELTYDFDHTPLASFPGMKERTIYLNGFSKAYAMTGFRLGWVAGPEKIVAAMTKIHQYTMMCAPITSQMAAREAIRNGAKEVQAMKKEYNRRRNYIVTSLNELGLTCHMPQGAFYAFPSIKNTGMSSLDFAKDLLEKEKVALVPG
;
A
#
# COMPACT_ATOMS: atom_id res chain seq x y z
N ALA A 1 -9.74 9.35 5.51
CA ALA A 1 -9.08 8.86 4.31
C ALA A 1 -8.24 7.62 4.63
N ALA A 2 -7.70 6.93 3.61
CA ALA A 2 -6.89 5.72 3.83
C ALA A 2 -5.75 5.93 4.85
N LEU A 3 -5.11 7.10 4.86
CA LEU A 3 -4.10 7.45 5.88
C LEU A 3 -4.66 7.43 7.31
N GLU A 4 -5.85 7.94 7.52
CA GLU A 4 -6.52 7.90 8.83
C GLU A 4 -6.87 6.46 9.23
N THR A 5 -7.33 5.63 8.31
CA THR A 5 -7.62 4.23 8.63
C THR A 5 -6.36 3.46 9.08
N LEU A 6 -5.20 3.80 8.54
CA LEU A 6 -3.90 3.27 8.99
C LEU A 6 -3.56 3.72 10.42
N ASP A 7 -3.72 5.02 10.73
CA ASP A 7 -3.49 5.56 12.07
C ASP A 7 -4.43 4.92 13.10
N LEU A 8 -5.73 4.82 12.77
CA LEU A 8 -6.72 4.18 13.61
C LEU A 8 -6.41 2.70 13.83
N ALA A 9 -5.98 1.97 12.79
CA ALA A 9 -5.60 0.57 12.90
C ALA A 9 -4.39 0.40 13.86
N ALA A 10 -3.34 1.19 13.66
CA ALA A 10 -2.17 1.14 14.52
C ALA A 10 -2.51 1.44 15.99
N ARG A 11 -3.27 2.51 16.25
CA ARG A 11 -3.72 2.87 17.62
C ARG A 11 -4.64 1.84 18.26
N ALA A 12 -5.46 1.15 17.46
CA ALA A 12 -6.40 0.15 17.98
C ALA A 12 -5.73 -1.16 18.40
N ILE A 13 -4.59 -1.52 17.78
CA ILE A 13 -3.98 -2.83 17.99
C ILE A 13 -2.66 -2.81 18.73
N LEU A 14 -1.94 -1.66 18.78
CA LEU A 14 -0.60 -1.59 19.34
C LEU A 14 -0.60 -1.09 20.79
N ASN A 15 0.16 -1.79 21.62
CA ASN A 15 0.67 -1.30 22.89
C ASN A 15 2.09 -0.77 22.70
N ARG A 16 2.57 0.00 23.69
CA ARG A 16 3.93 0.55 23.67
C ARG A 16 4.99 -0.55 23.52
N GLY A 17 5.86 -0.40 22.53
CA GLY A 17 6.95 -1.33 22.24
C GLY A 17 6.57 -2.59 21.45
N GLU A 18 5.27 -2.78 21.12
CA GLU A 18 4.88 -3.85 20.18
C GLU A 18 5.37 -3.52 18.77
N LYS A 19 5.76 -4.56 18.03
CA LYS A 19 6.44 -4.40 16.74
C LYS A 19 5.53 -4.67 15.56
N VAL A 20 5.74 -3.89 14.49
CA VAL A 20 5.07 -4.08 13.20
C VAL A 20 6.11 -4.31 12.12
N LEU A 21 6.01 -5.43 11.41
CA LEU A 21 6.83 -5.75 10.24
C LEU A 21 6.37 -4.91 9.06
N ILE A 22 7.28 -4.20 8.39
CA ILE A 22 6.97 -3.30 7.26
C ILE A 22 7.95 -3.57 6.14
N PRO A 23 7.52 -4.10 4.96
CA PRO A 23 8.37 -4.20 3.80
C PRO A 23 8.69 -2.82 3.22
N GLU A 24 9.94 -2.59 2.84
CA GLU A 24 10.41 -1.39 2.13
C GLU A 24 11.05 -1.78 0.77
N PRO A 25 10.95 -0.89 -0.26
CA PRO A 25 10.34 0.45 -0.27
C PRO A 25 8.82 0.42 -0.07
N CYS A 26 8.29 1.43 0.64
CA CYS A 26 6.86 1.53 0.96
C CYS A 26 6.40 2.99 1.08
N PHE A 27 5.11 3.18 1.31
CA PHE A 27 4.56 4.51 1.56
C PHE A 27 5.16 5.11 2.85
N VAL A 28 5.67 6.33 2.73
CA VAL A 28 6.46 7.02 3.76
C VAL A 28 5.78 7.17 5.13
N ALA A 29 4.46 7.06 5.19
CA ALA A 29 3.72 7.24 6.44
C ALA A 29 3.67 5.99 7.34
N TYR A 30 4.00 4.79 6.85
CA TYR A 30 3.80 3.55 7.63
C TYR A 30 4.64 3.52 8.91
N ALA A 31 5.94 3.67 8.80
CA ALA A 31 6.82 3.68 9.97
C ALA A 31 6.52 4.84 10.95
N PRO A 32 6.30 6.09 10.49
CA PRO A 32 5.84 7.17 11.37
C PRO A 32 4.53 6.89 12.11
N LEU A 33 3.51 6.31 11.45
CA LEU A 33 2.23 6.01 12.09
C LEU A 33 2.36 4.93 13.16
N VAL A 34 3.17 3.90 12.93
CA VAL A 34 3.49 2.88 13.94
C VAL A 34 4.16 3.53 15.17
N LYS A 35 5.12 4.43 14.97
CA LYS A 35 5.78 5.17 16.05
C LYS A 35 4.82 6.08 16.81
N LEU A 36 3.94 6.80 16.11
CA LEU A 36 2.92 7.65 16.73
C LEU A 36 1.92 6.86 17.57
N ALA A 37 1.66 5.59 17.22
CA ALA A 37 0.86 4.68 18.02
C ALA A 37 1.62 4.04 19.18
N GLY A 38 2.90 4.39 19.40
CA GLY A 38 3.75 3.84 20.46
C GLY A 38 4.41 2.51 20.11
N GLY A 39 4.26 2.02 18.89
CA GLY A 39 4.87 0.79 18.39
C GLY A 39 6.28 1.01 17.80
N GLU A 40 6.92 -0.09 17.46
CA GLU A 40 8.26 -0.13 16.86
C GLU A 40 8.17 -0.73 15.43
N PRO A 41 8.53 0.03 14.37
CA PRO A 41 8.60 -0.53 13.03
C PRO A 41 9.82 -1.43 12.88
N VAL A 42 9.62 -2.63 12.34
CA VAL A 42 10.67 -3.57 11.94
C VAL A 42 10.69 -3.63 10.42
N ILE A 43 11.72 -3.05 9.83
CA ILE A 43 11.82 -2.91 8.39
C ILE A 43 12.30 -4.21 7.76
N ILE A 44 11.63 -4.61 6.66
CA ILE A 44 12.01 -5.74 5.82
C ILE A 44 12.40 -5.19 4.44
N VAL A 45 13.69 -5.13 4.17
CA VAL A 45 14.17 -4.65 2.87
C VAL A 45 13.81 -5.65 1.78
N THR A 46 13.13 -5.19 0.74
CA THR A 46 12.86 -5.93 -0.49
C THR A 46 13.81 -5.47 -1.60
N ASP A 47 13.95 -6.27 -2.66
CA ASP A 47 14.95 -6.06 -3.70
C ASP A 47 14.30 -6.11 -5.09
N VAL A 48 14.82 -5.32 -6.02
CA VAL A 48 14.43 -5.31 -7.43
C VAL A 48 14.59 -6.67 -8.09
N LYS A 49 15.55 -7.49 -7.65
CA LYS A 49 15.76 -8.87 -8.15
C LYS A 49 14.54 -9.77 -7.98
N ASN A 50 13.70 -9.47 -6.99
CA ASN A 50 12.42 -10.13 -6.75
C ASN A 50 11.23 -9.19 -7.04
N GLY A 51 11.40 -8.18 -7.88
CA GLY A 51 10.37 -7.20 -8.21
C GLY A 51 9.83 -6.45 -6.99
N PHE A 52 10.66 -6.24 -5.97
CA PHE A 52 10.30 -5.65 -4.67
C PHE A 52 9.20 -6.40 -3.91
N LYS A 53 9.02 -7.69 -4.17
CA LYS A 53 8.02 -8.52 -3.49
C LYS A 53 8.54 -9.04 -2.16
N LEU A 54 7.69 -8.97 -1.14
CA LEU A 54 7.93 -9.62 0.14
C LEU A 54 7.76 -11.13 0.02
N THR A 55 8.69 -11.89 0.58
CA THR A 55 8.63 -13.36 0.62
C THR A 55 8.29 -13.88 2.02
N PRO A 56 7.68 -15.08 2.13
CA PRO A 56 7.45 -15.73 3.43
C PRO A 56 8.74 -15.92 4.25
N GLU A 57 9.87 -16.18 3.59
CA GLU A 57 11.16 -16.36 4.25
C GLU A 57 11.67 -15.04 4.87
N GLN A 58 11.49 -13.90 4.18
CA GLN A 58 11.82 -12.59 4.75
C GLN A 58 10.95 -12.28 5.97
N ILE A 59 9.64 -12.59 5.92
CA ILE A 59 8.75 -12.44 7.09
C ILE A 59 9.28 -13.28 8.26
N ARG A 60 9.61 -14.55 8.01
CA ARG A 60 10.12 -15.47 9.03
C ARG A 60 11.42 -14.97 9.65
N LYS A 61 12.38 -14.50 8.84
CA LYS A 61 13.68 -13.99 9.32
C LYS A 61 13.55 -12.69 10.12
N SER A 62 12.61 -11.83 9.77
CA SER A 62 12.39 -10.54 10.43
C SER A 62 11.46 -10.64 11.64
N TYR A 63 10.82 -11.81 11.85
CA TYR A 63 9.97 -12.03 13.00
C TYR A 63 10.78 -12.03 14.29
N THR A 64 10.39 -11.18 15.22
CA THR A 64 11.03 -11.05 16.53
C THR A 64 9.98 -11.11 17.65
N LYS A 65 10.41 -11.41 18.88
CA LYS A 65 9.53 -11.35 20.06
C LYS A 65 8.88 -9.97 20.15
N GLY A 66 7.57 -9.93 20.35
CA GLY A 66 6.78 -8.69 20.39
C GLY A 66 6.25 -8.24 19.03
N ALA A 67 6.52 -8.99 17.95
CA ALA A 67 5.89 -8.71 16.66
C ALA A 67 4.39 -8.98 16.74
N LYS A 68 3.61 -7.94 16.50
CA LYS A 68 2.14 -7.94 16.58
C LYS A 68 1.47 -8.09 15.24
N ALA A 69 1.99 -7.38 14.23
CA ALA A 69 1.38 -7.31 12.92
C ALA A 69 2.40 -7.26 11.79
N LEU A 70 1.97 -7.67 10.61
CA LEU A 70 2.57 -7.34 9.33
C LEU A 70 1.71 -6.25 8.67
N LEU A 71 2.32 -5.15 8.22
CA LEU A 71 1.68 -4.16 7.37
C LEU A 71 2.19 -4.37 5.95
N ILE A 72 1.29 -4.60 5.00
CA ILE A 72 1.61 -4.80 3.59
C ILE A 72 0.73 -3.92 2.72
N ASN A 73 1.31 -3.37 1.65
CA ASN A 73 0.60 -2.61 0.63
C ASN A 73 0.80 -3.27 -0.73
N TYR A 74 -0.28 -3.62 -1.40
CA TYR A 74 -0.25 -4.14 -2.76
C TYR A 74 -1.54 -3.82 -3.51
N PRO A 75 -1.42 -3.34 -4.76
CA PRO A 75 -0.21 -2.86 -5.42
C PRO A 75 0.51 -1.79 -4.62
N CYS A 76 1.84 -1.85 -4.60
CA CYS A 76 2.67 -1.06 -3.69
C CYS A 76 2.93 0.36 -4.19
N ASN A 77 2.88 1.32 -3.31
CA ASN A 77 3.48 2.64 -3.45
C ASN A 77 4.85 2.62 -2.72
N PRO A 78 6.00 2.82 -3.41
CA PRO A 78 6.19 3.41 -4.74
C PRO A 78 6.51 2.41 -5.84
N THR A 79 6.65 1.11 -5.58
CA THR A 79 7.27 0.17 -6.52
C THR A 79 6.31 -0.38 -7.58
N GLY A 80 5.00 -0.30 -7.34
CA GLY A 80 3.99 -0.96 -8.17
C GLY A 80 4.01 -2.49 -8.07
N ALA A 81 4.78 -3.05 -7.14
CA ALA A 81 4.83 -4.48 -6.88
C ALA A 81 3.44 -4.98 -6.44
N SER A 82 3.03 -6.11 -6.98
CA SER A 82 1.83 -6.82 -6.58
C SER A 82 2.08 -8.33 -6.59
N TYR A 83 1.10 -9.12 -6.18
CA TYR A 83 1.29 -10.55 -5.91
C TYR A 83 0.21 -11.36 -6.60
N ASP A 84 0.61 -12.48 -7.18
CA ASP A 84 -0.34 -13.46 -7.65
C ASP A 84 -0.97 -14.26 -6.48
N LYS A 85 -2.00 -15.04 -6.79
CA LYS A 85 -2.74 -15.83 -5.80
C LYS A 85 -1.86 -16.85 -5.06
N LYS A 86 -0.81 -17.40 -5.70
CA LYS A 86 0.10 -18.38 -5.08
C LYS A 86 1.03 -17.69 -4.08
N GLU A 87 1.58 -16.54 -4.47
CA GLU A 87 2.43 -15.70 -3.61
C GLU A 87 1.65 -15.24 -2.36
N LEU A 88 0.42 -14.74 -2.55
CA LEU A 88 -0.46 -14.34 -1.45
C LEU A 88 -0.81 -15.51 -0.52
N ALA A 89 -1.10 -16.67 -1.07
CA ALA A 89 -1.35 -17.88 -0.26
C ALA A 89 -0.16 -18.27 0.61
N ALA A 90 1.06 -18.08 0.11
CA ALA A 90 2.28 -18.35 0.87
C ALA A 90 2.50 -17.34 2.00
N ILE A 91 2.25 -16.05 1.74
CA ILE A 91 2.27 -14.98 2.75
C ILE A 91 1.21 -15.25 3.82
N ALA A 92 -0.04 -15.55 3.43
CA ALA A 92 -1.14 -15.86 4.35
C ALA A 92 -0.80 -17.01 5.29
N ARG A 93 -0.23 -18.10 4.77
CA ARG A 93 0.24 -19.23 5.59
C ARG A 93 1.29 -18.81 6.62
N MET A 94 2.25 -17.95 6.22
CA MET A 94 3.29 -17.47 7.13
C MET A 94 2.74 -16.56 8.21
N VAL A 95 1.87 -15.61 7.87
CA VAL A 95 1.17 -14.72 8.82
C VAL A 95 0.41 -15.53 9.86
N LYS A 96 -0.33 -16.58 9.42
CA LYS A 96 -1.05 -17.52 10.32
C LYS A 96 -0.10 -18.28 11.22
N LYS A 97 0.98 -18.85 10.65
CA LYS A 97 1.97 -19.64 11.39
C LYS A 97 2.62 -18.83 12.52
N LEU A 98 2.87 -17.54 12.28
CA LEU A 98 3.50 -16.64 13.26
C LEU A 98 2.49 -15.96 14.20
N GLY A 99 1.19 -16.19 14.02
CA GLY A 99 0.14 -15.59 14.86
C GLY A 99 0.00 -14.08 14.69
N LEU A 100 0.50 -13.51 13.58
CA LEU A 100 0.44 -12.09 13.32
C LEU A 100 -0.97 -11.63 12.93
N LEU A 101 -1.31 -10.39 13.31
CA LEU A 101 -2.35 -9.62 12.63
C LEU A 101 -1.81 -9.14 11.27
N LEU A 102 -2.70 -8.87 10.35
CA LEU A 102 -2.37 -8.31 9.04
C LEU A 102 -3.06 -6.95 8.89
N ILE A 103 -2.29 -5.90 8.61
CA ILE A 103 -2.80 -4.62 8.10
C ILE A 103 -2.56 -4.65 6.60
N SER A 104 -3.63 -4.79 5.82
CA SER A 104 -3.56 -4.92 4.37
C SER A 104 -4.06 -3.63 3.72
N ASP A 105 -3.14 -2.80 3.22
CA ASP A 105 -3.46 -1.59 2.48
C ASP A 105 -3.58 -1.94 0.99
N GLU A 106 -4.82 -2.05 0.54
CA GLU A 106 -5.17 -2.47 -0.81
C GLU A 106 -5.82 -1.33 -1.63
N VAL A 107 -5.44 -0.08 -1.34
CA VAL A 107 -6.02 1.13 -1.95
C VAL A 107 -5.85 1.20 -3.48
N TYR A 108 -4.98 0.39 -4.06
CA TYR A 108 -4.74 0.28 -5.50
C TYR A 108 -5.29 -1.00 -6.13
N ASP A 109 -6.15 -1.76 -5.45
CA ASP A 109 -6.70 -3.06 -5.88
C ASP A 109 -7.23 -3.04 -7.32
N GLU A 110 -8.08 -2.08 -7.66
CA GLU A 110 -8.65 -1.90 -9.01
C GLU A 110 -7.60 -1.56 -10.08
N LEU A 111 -6.42 -1.08 -9.68
CA LEU A 111 -5.31 -0.72 -10.56
C LEU A 111 -4.25 -1.83 -10.62
N THR A 112 -4.66 -3.08 -10.64
CA THR A 112 -3.82 -4.26 -10.91
C THR A 112 -3.96 -4.63 -12.38
N TYR A 113 -2.84 -4.82 -13.11
CA TYR A 113 -2.86 -4.89 -14.58
C TYR A 113 -2.72 -6.31 -15.15
N ASP A 114 -1.81 -7.10 -14.61
CA ASP A 114 -1.36 -8.34 -15.25
C ASP A 114 -2.13 -9.58 -14.76
N PHE A 115 -2.93 -9.43 -13.70
CA PHE A 115 -3.78 -10.47 -13.11
C PHE A 115 -4.89 -9.83 -12.28
N ASP A 116 -5.87 -10.65 -11.87
CA ASP A 116 -6.95 -10.19 -11.00
C ASP A 116 -6.44 -10.04 -9.56
N HIS A 117 -6.75 -8.90 -8.95
CA HIS A 117 -6.45 -8.65 -7.55
C HIS A 117 -7.15 -9.67 -6.65
N THR A 118 -6.42 -10.21 -5.69
CA THR A 118 -6.97 -11.13 -4.70
C THR A 118 -6.72 -10.58 -3.29
N PRO A 119 -7.75 -10.23 -2.51
CA PRO A 119 -7.56 -9.75 -1.15
C PRO A 119 -6.97 -10.82 -0.23
N LEU A 120 -5.96 -10.46 0.59
CA LEU A 120 -5.40 -11.39 1.59
C LEU A 120 -6.42 -11.88 2.60
N ALA A 121 -7.44 -11.07 2.90
CA ALA A 121 -8.55 -11.46 3.77
C ALA A 121 -9.38 -12.63 3.23
N SER A 122 -9.33 -12.92 1.92
CA SER A 122 -10.09 -14.02 1.28
C SER A 122 -9.50 -15.41 1.52
N PHE A 123 -8.24 -15.51 1.96
CA PHE A 123 -7.62 -16.81 2.23
C PHE A 123 -8.11 -17.43 3.55
N PRO A 124 -8.16 -18.77 3.65
CA PRO A 124 -8.65 -19.47 4.84
C PRO A 124 -7.94 -19.07 6.13
N GLY A 125 -8.70 -18.61 7.13
CA GLY A 125 -8.21 -18.17 8.43
C GLY A 125 -7.49 -16.80 8.40
N MET A 126 -7.70 -16.00 7.35
CA MET A 126 -7.18 -14.64 7.27
C MET A 126 -8.22 -13.58 7.63
N LYS A 127 -9.51 -13.83 7.41
CA LYS A 127 -10.59 -12.89 7.73
C LYS A 127 -10.57 -12.44 9.20
N GLU A 128 -10.27 -13.36 10.11
CA GLU A 128 -10.28 -13.14 11.57
C GLU A 128 -9.04 -12.39 12.07
N ARG A 129 -8.09 -12.08 11.19
CA ARG A 129 -6.83 -11.42 11.55
C ARG A 129 -6.39 -10.31 10.61
N THR A 130 -7.19 -10.01 9.58
CA THR A 130 -6.87 -8.98 8.60
C THR A 130 -7.69 -7.71 8.87
N ILE A 131 -6.99 -6.59 8.95
CA ILE A 131 -7.54 -5.25 8.88
C ILE A 131 -7.34 -4.81 7.42
N TYR A 132 -8.39 -4.90 6.62
CA TYR A 132 -8.39 -4.54 5.21
C TYR A 132 -8.68 -3.06 5.08
N LEU A 133 -7.78 -2.32 4.45
CA LEU A 133 -7.88 -0.89 4.25
C LEU A 133 -8.02 -0.57 2.76
N ASN A 134 -8.93 0.32 2.45
CA ASN A 134 -9.13 0.78 1.08
C ASN A 134 -9.72 2.20 1.06
N GLY A 135 -9.93 2.77 -0.13
CA GLY A 135 -10.48 4.11 -0.25
C GLY A 135 -10.80 4.51 -1.67
N PHE A 136 -11.48 5.61 -1.81
CA PHE A 136 -11.99 6.11 -3.09
C PHE A 136 -11.00 7.00 -3.84
N SER A 137 -9.90 7.38 -3.18
CA SER A 137 -8.94 8.36 -3.71
C SER A 137 -8.28 7.93 -5.01
N LYS A 138 -8.06 6.62 -5.23
CA LYS A 138 -7.25 6.09 -6.33
C LYS A 138 -8.12 5.50 -7.43
N ALA A 139 -8.79 4.41 -7.17
CA ALA A 139 -9.65 3.74 -8.17
C ALA A 139 -10.74 4.65 -8.74
N TYR A 140 -11.31 5.52 -7.91
CA TYR A 140 -12.39 6.41 -8.30
C TYR A 140 -11.95 7.88 -8.52
N ALA A 141 -10.64 8.16 -8.53
CA ALA A 141 -10.08 9.51 -8.67
C ALA A 141 -10.66 10.56 -7.68
N MET A 142 -11.11 10.12 -6.50
CA MET A 142 -11.78 10.93 -5.49
C MET A 142 -10.82 11.44 -4.41
N THR A 143 -9.61 11.87 -4.78
CA THR A 143 -8.57 12.29 -3.82
C THR A 143 -9.02 13.43 -2.92
N GLY A 144 -9.72 14.42 -3.47
CA GLY A 144 -10.23 15.60 -2.75
C GLY A 144 -11.37 15.30 -1.78
N PHE A 145 -12.11 14.20 -1.97
CA PHE A 145 -13.24 13.81 -1.10
C PHE A 145 -12.81 13.24 0.26
N ARG A 146 -11.55 12.90 0.43
CA ARG A 146 -10.96 12.47 1.71
C ARG A 146 -11.72 11.29 2.36
N LEU A 147 -12.13 10.29 1.57
CA LEU A 147 -12.89 9.15 2.05
C LEU A 147 -12.12 7.84 1.87
N GLY A 148 -12.11 7.02 2.90
CA GLY A 148 -11.62 5.65 2.93
C GLY A 148 -12.51 4.79 3.80
N TRP A 149 -12.29 3.50 3.78
CA TRP A 149 -13.04 2.53 4.57
C TRP A 149 -12.15 1.40 5.05
N VAL A 150 -12.60 0.71 6.07
CA VAL A 150 -11.93 -0.43 6.68
C VAL A 150 -12.91 -1.56 6.87
N ALA A 151 -12.45 -2.79 6.67
CA ALA A 151 -13.14 -4.01 7.05
C ALA A 151 -12.17 -4.91 7.86
N GLY A 152 -12.69 -5.61 8.86
CA GLY A 152 -11.85 -6.47 9.70
C GLY A 152 -12.61 -7.09 10.86
N PRO A 153 -11.90 -7.73 11.81
CA PRO A 153 -12.49 -8.32 12.97
C PRO A 153 -13.30 -7.30 13.78
N GLU A 154 -14.50 -7.67 14.17
CA GLU A 154 -15.48 -6.79 14.84
C GLU A 154 -14.87 -6.01 16.00
N LYS A 155 -14.15 -6.68 16.90
CA LYS A 155 -13.53 -6.05 18.08
C LYS A 155 -12.51 -4.97 17.70
N ILE A 156 -11.75 -5.18 16.64
CA ILE A 156 -10.76 -4.21 16.15
C ILE A 156 -11.48 -3.03 15.50
N VAL A 157 -12.45 -3.29 14.63
CA VAL A 157 -13.24 -2.24 13.97
C VAL A 157 -14.00 -1.42 14.99
N ALA A 158 -14.58 -2.03 16.03
CA ALA A 158 -15.24 -1.30 17.12
C ALA A 158 -14.28 -0.37 17.87
N ALA A 159 -13.04 -0.83 18.15
CA ALA A 159 -12.01 0.03 18.75
C ALA A 159 -11.60 1.18 17.86
N MET A 160 -11.38 0.92 16.55
CA MET A 160 -11.10 1.96 15.55
C MET A 160 -12.24 2.99 15.46
N THR A 161 -13.49 2.52 15.43
CA THR A 161 -14.68 3.39 15.40
C THR A 161 -14.75 4.29 16.62
N LYS A 162 -14.44 3.74 17.81
CA LYS A 162 -14.41 4.52 19.05
C LYS A 162 -13.37 5.66 19.00
N ILE A 163 -12.16 5.38 18.49
CA ILE A 163 -11.14 6.41 18.31
C ILE A 163 -11.60 7.45 17.29
N HIS A 164 -12.13 6.99 16.14
CA HIS A 164 -12.65 7.86 15.07
C HIS A 164 -13.72 8.82 15.56
N GLN A 165 -14.66 8.35 16.39
CA GLN A 165 -15.72 9.18 16.96
C GLN A 165 -15.20 10.37 17.78
N TYR A 166 -14.08 10.18 18.48
CA TYR A 166 -13.50 11.24 19.32
C TYR A 166 -12.46 12.12 18.61
N THR A 167 -12.00 11.72 17.42
CA THR A 167 -11.03 12.50 16.63
C THR A 167 -11.67 13.25 15.48
N MET A 168 -12.57 12.62 14.75
CA MET A 168 -13.17 13.14 13.50
C MET A 168 -14.71 13.15 13.50
N MET A 169 -15.36 12.50 14.45
CA MET A 169 -16.79 12.24 14.55
C MET A 169 -17.34 11.37 13.41
N CYS A 170 -17.30 11.87 12.16
CA CYS A 170 -17.72 11.13 10.98
C CYS A 170 -17.07 11.66 9.71
N ALA A 171 -17.06 10.85 8.64
CA ALA A 171 -16.68 11.33 7.31
C ALA A 171 -17.75 12.31 6.78
N PRO A 172 -17.36 13.32 5.95
CA PRO A 172 -18.31 14.28 5.38
C PRO A 172 -19.43 13.59 4.60
N ILE A 173 -20.69 13.98 4.83
CA ILE A 173 -21.85 13.35 4.17
C ILE A 173 -21.79 13.46 2.65
N THR A 174 -21.30 14.56 2.11
CA THR A 174 -21.11 14.76 0.67
C THR A 174 -20.17 13.72 0.08
N SER A 175 -19.07 13.39 0.78
CA SER A 175 -18.12 12.37 0.38
C SER A 175 -18.74 10.98 0.43
N GLN A 176 -19.55 10.68 1.44
CA GLN A 176 -20.25 9.40 1.55
C GLN A 176 -21.26 9.22 0.42
N MET A 177 -22.03 10.27 0.09
CA MET A 177 -22.99 10.22 -1.02
C MET A 177 -22.29 10.06 -2.37
N ALA A 178 -21.18 10.77 -2.60
CA ALA A 178 -20.37 10.61 -3.80
C ALA A 178 -19.78 9.20 -3.92
N ALA A 179 -19.28 8.62 -2.82
CA ALA A 179 -18.77 7.25 -2.80
C ALA A 179 -19.87 6.21 -3.10
N ARG A 180 -21.07 6.42 -2.56
CA ARG A 180 -22.23 5.56 -2.87
C ARG A 180 -22.53 5.56 -4.37
N GLU A 181 -22.49 6.74 -5.00
CA GLU A 181 -22.67 6.87 -6.44
C GLU A 181 -21.53 6.19 -7.21
N ALA A 182 -20.28 6.41 -6.82
CA ALA A 182 -19.11 5.82 -7.42
C ALA A 182 -19.17 4.28 -7.42
N ILE A 183 -19.56 3.66 -6.29
CA ILE A 183 -19.71 2.20 -6.20
C ILE A 183 -20.84 1.69 -7.11
N ARG A 184 -21.96 2.41 -7.20
CA ARG A 184 -23.14 1.97 -7.94
C ARG A 184 -22.94 2.09 -9.44
N ASN A 185 -22.33 3.16 -9.89
CA ASN A 185 -22.34 3.54 -11.30
C ASN A 185 -20.95 3.79 -11.91
N GLY A 186 -19.87 3.86 -11.10
CA GLY A 186 -18.53 4.25 -11.55
C GLY A 186 -17.65 3.13 -12.14
N ALA A 187 -18.14 1.91 -12.26
CA ALA A 187 -17.32 0.78 -12.72
C ALA A 187 -16.72 0.98 -14.12
N LYS A 188 -17.49 1.58 -15.04
CA LYS A 188 -17.04 1.86 -16.41
C LYS A 188 -15.87 2.87 -16.44
N GLU A 189 -15.97 3.90 -15.64
CA GLU A 189 -14.94 4.95 -15.49
C GLU A 189 -13.67 4.39 -14.87
N VAL A 190 -13.78 3.52 -13.85
CA VAL A 190 -12.66 2.82 -13.25
C VAL A 190 -11.92 1.98 -14.30
N GLN A 191 -12.65 1.19 -15.11
CA GLN A 191 -12.04 0.39 -16.17
C GLN A 191 -11.40 1.23 -17.27
N ALA A 192 -11.99 2.37 -17.63
CA ALA A 192 -11.40 3.31 -18.59
C ALA A 192 -10.08 3.90 -18.06
N MET A 193 -10.06 4.33 -16.81
CA MET A 193 -8.84 4.82 -16.15
C MET A 193 -7.76 3.74 -16.03
N LYS A 194 -8.13 2.52 -15.63
CA LYS A 194 -7.22 1.36 -15.56
C LYS A 194 -6.55 1.11 -16.90
N LYS A 195 -7.31 1.11 -18.00
CA LYS A 195 -6.78 0.93 -19.36
C LYS A 195 -5.77 2.04 -19.71
N GLU A 196 -6.09 3.29 -19.42
CA GLU A 196 -5.20 4.42 -19.69
C GLU A 196 -3.93 4.37 -18.82
N TYR A 197 -4.03 4.05 -17.53
CA TYR A 197 -2.87 3.87 -16.68
C TYR A 197 -1.98 2.72 -17.16
N ASN A 198 -2.56 1.62 -17.63
CA ASN A 198 -1.80 0.52 -18.20
C ASN A 198 -1.05 0.94 -19.48
N ARG A 199 -1.67 1.74 -20.37
CA ARG A 199 -1.01 2.32 -21.55
C ARG A 199 0.17 3.20 -21.15
N ARG A 200 -0.03 4.09 -20.16
CA ARG A 200 1.04 4.97 -19.63
C ARG A 200 2.14 4.17 -18.95
N ARG A 201 1.80 3.14 -18.20
CA ARG A 201 2.76 2.21 -17.57
C ARG A 201 3.73 1.63 -18.62
N ASN A 202 3.18 1.05 -19.67
CA ASN A 202 3.99 0.44 -20.72
C ASN A 202 4.90 1.47 -21.39
N TYR A 203 4.36 2.64 -21.73
CA TYR A 203 5.14 3.71 -22.35
C TYR A 203 6.29 4.18 -21.46
N ILE A 204 6.00 4.59 -20.22
CA ILE A 204 7.02 5.17 -19.33
C ILE A 204 8.12 4.15 -18.95
N VAL A 205 7.76 2.90 -18.69
CA VAL A 205 8.74 1.88 -18.33
C VAL A 205 9.65 1.53 -19.51
N THR A 206 9.08 1.40 -20.72
CA THR A 206 9.88 1.18 -21.93
C THR A 206 10.84 2.35 -22.17
N SER A 207 10.33 3.58 -22.15
CA SER A 207 11.15 4.78 -22.38
C SER A 207 12.27 4.95 -21.34
N LEU A 208 11.98 4.71 -20.06
CA LEU A 208 13.00 4.76 -19.00
C LEU A 208 14.13 3.73 -19.23
N ASN A 209 13.77 2.50 -19.61
CA ASN A 209 14.78 1.47 -19.93
C ASN A 209 15.58 1.81 -21.18
N GLU A 210 14.97 2.37 -22.23
CA GLU A 210 15.66 2.85 -23.43
C GLU A 210 16.66 3.99 -23.12
N LEU A 211 16.32 4.83 -22.14
CA LEU A 211 17.21 5.88 -21.62
C LEU A 211 18.30 5.33 -20.68
N GLY A 212 18.35 4.03 -20.44
CA GLY A 212 19.32 3.39 -19.54
C GLY A 212 18.99 3.49 -18.06
N LEU A 213 17.80 3.98 -17.69
CA LEU A 213 17.31 4.01 -16.31
C LEU A 213 16.53 2.72 -16.02
N THR A 214 17.23 1.69 -15.53
CA THR A 214 16.61 0.37 -15.28
C THR A 214 15.37 0.48 -14.45
N CYS A 215 14.22 0.15 -15.01
CA CYS A 215 12.93 0.17 -14.36
C CYS A 215 12.23 -1.20 -14.53
N HIS A 216 11.88 -1.86 -13.41
CA HIS A 216 11.07 -3.06 -13.45
C HIS A 216 9.64 -2.72 -13.89
N MET A 217 8.94 -3.67 -14.51
CA MET A 217 7.55 -3.48 -14.90
C MET A 217 6.64 -3.58 -13.66
N PRO A 218 6.01 -2.48 -13.20
CA PRO A 218 5.09 -2.53 -12.07
C PRO A 218 3.84 -3.31 -12.44
N GLN A 219 3.36 -4.17 -11.53
CA GLN A 219 2.17 -4.99 -11.76
C GLN A 219 0.87 -4.28 -11.39
N GLY A 220 0.97 -3.14 -10.74
CA GLY A 220 -0.18 -2.32 -10.38
C GLY A 220 0.18 -0.91 -9.94
N ALA A 221 -0.81 -0.18 -9.41
CA ALA A 221 -0.74 1.24 -9.07
C ALA A 221 -0.43 2.12 -10.30
N PHE A 222 0.09 3.31 -10.14
CA PHE A 222 0.45 4.24 -11.24
C PHE A 222 1.84 4.86 -11.03
N TYR A 223 2.76 4.09 -10.45
CA TYR A 223 4.14 4.51 -10.20
C TYR A 223 5.09 3.78 -11.13
N ALA A 224 6.15 4.48 -11.56
CA ALA A 224 7.36 3.89 -12.10
C ALA A 224 8.51 4.17 -11.13
N PHE A 225 9.32 3.16 -10.84
CA PHE A 225 10.38 3.25 -9.83
C PHE A 225 11.74 2.84 -10.45
N PRO A 226 12.34 3.73 -11.27
CA PRO A 226 13.58 3.46 -11.96
C PRO A 226 14.78 3.57 -11.03
N SER A 227 15.82 2.80 -11.33
CA SER A 227 17.14 2.96 -10.73
C SER A 227 17.92 4.06 -11.43
N ILE A 228 18.43 5.00 -10.66
CA ILE A 228 19.29 6.09 -11.14
C ILE A 228 20.78 5.85 -10.84
N LYS A 229 21.17 4.64 -10.45
CA LYS A 229 22.56 4.30 -10.03
C LYS A 229 23.61 4.66 -11.07
N ASN A 230 23.27 4.55 -12.35
CA ASN A 230 24.15 4.89 -13.46
C ASN A 230 24.42 6.39 -13.64
N THR A 231 23.63 7.25 -12.97
CA THR A 231 23.86 8.72 -13.01
C THR A 231 24.92 9.16 -12.01
N GLY A 232 25.26 8.33 -11.02
CA GLY A 232 26.17 8.69 -9.93
C GLY A 232 25.61 9.70 -8.94
N MET A 233 24.35 10.11 -9.07
CA MET A 233 23.69 11.09 -8.20
C MET A 233 22.92 10.41 -7.07
N SER A 234 22.71 11.14 -5.98
CA SER A 234 21.71 10.76 -4.98
C SER A 234 20.30 10.96 -5.55
N SER A 235 19.28 10.24 -5.04
CA SER A 235 17.89 10.38 -5.51
C SER A 235 17.36 11.80 -5.31
N LEU A 236 17.76 12.47 -4.22
CA LEU A 236 17.36 13.84 -3.94
C LEU A 236 17.99 14.84 -4.90
N ASP A 237 19.30 14.71 -5.16
CA ASP A 237 20.01 15.61 -6.08
C ASP A 237 19.52 15.43 -7.51
N PHE A 238 19.29 14.19 -7.94
CA PHE A 238 18.70 13.90 -9.25
C PHE A 238 17.31 14.53 -9.41
N ALA A 239 16.44 14.41 -8.40
CA ALA A 239 15.10 15.00 -8.43
C ALA A 239 15.13 16.52 -8.49
N LYS A 240 16.05 17.17 -7.74
CA LYS A 240 16.26 18.62 -7.77
C LYS A 240 16.79 19.10 -9.12
N ASP A 241 17.82 18.45 -9.62
CA ASP A 241 18.46 18.80 -10.91
C ASP A 241 17.45 18.72 -12.06
N LEU A 242 16.66 17.65 -12.09
CA LEU A 242 15.62 17.46 -13.10
C LEU A 242 14.51 18.52 -13.00
N LEU A 243 14.12 18.88 -11.77
CA LEU A 243 13.13 19.94 -11.55
C LEU A 243 13.67 21.32 -12.01
N GLU A 244 14.92 21.64 -11.68
CA GLU A 244 15.52 22.93 -12.00
C GLU A 244 15.79 23.09 -13.49
N LYS A 245 16.32 22.06 -14.15
CA LYS A 245 16.73 22.11 -15.56
C LYS A 245 15.57 21.84 -16.52
N GLU A 246 14.82 20.77 -16.27
CA GLU A 246 13.82 20.25 -17.22
C GLU A 246 12.38 20.53 -16.79
N LYS A 247 12.15 21.12 -15.60
CA LYS A 247 10.81 21.39 -15.04
C LYS A 247 9.97 20.12 -14.83
N VAL A 248 10.64 18.99 -14.61
CA VAL A 248 10.01 17.71 -14.32
C VAL A 248 10.15 17.39 -12.82
N ALA A 249 9.03 17.29 -12.14
CA ALA A 249 9.00 16.99 -10.72
C ALA A 249 8.96 15.47 -10.48
N LEU A 250 9.88 14.98 -9.65
CA LEU A 250 9.93 13.59 -9.17
C LEU A 250 9.89 13.58 -7.64
N VAL A 251 9.44 12.45 -7.08
CA VAL A 251 9.59 12.16 -5.65
C VAL A 251 10.89 11.36 -5.49
N PRO A 252 11.87 11.85 -4.69
CA PRO A 252 13.09 11.09 -4.44
C PRO A 252 12.79 9.80 -3.69
N GLY A 253 13.55 8.72 -4.02
CA GLY A 253 13.44 7.39 -3.40
C GLY A 253 14.32 7.22 -2.16
#